data_26fa3f629539b9c28391a6f04034cc6d
#
_entry.id   26fa3f629539b9c28391a6f04034cc6d
#
_cell.length_a   1.000
_cell.length_b   1.000
_cell.length_c   1.000
_cell.angle_alpha   90.00
_cell.angle_beta   90.00
_cell.angle_gamma   90.00
#
_symmetry.space_group_name_H-M   'P 1'
#
loop_
_entity.id
_entity.type
_entity.pdbx_description
1 polymer ?
#
loop_
_entity_poly.entity_id
_entity_poly.type
_entity_poly.pdbx_seq_one_letter_code
_entity_poly.pdbx_strand_id
1 'polypeptide(L)'
;MIRLFAGMILLACLVAPALAGPDAAAVNDAEFKGKAPADDRIHPAVVKAQVLLDRANFSPGEIDGKLGENAEKALKAFSESKGLAAGKQPLTSEVWSALLATSSEPVVVDYKITEKDAKGPFLKKLPAKMEDMKELKSLDYTSPREALAEKFHMSEGLLEALNPGKKFD
;
A
#
# COMPACT_ATOMS: atom_id res chain seq x y z
N MET A 1 4.48 0.77 68.82
CA MET A 1 4.42 -0.09 67.60
C MET A 1 3.80 0.76 66.48
N ILE A 2 4.65 1.32 65.58
CA ILE A 2 4.22 2.11 64.44
C ILE A 2 4.31 1.25 63.18
N ARG A 3 3.19 0.98 62.54
CA ARG A 3 3.15 0.25 61.24
C ARG A 3 3.18 1.26 60.11
N LEU A 4 4.28 1.31 59.34
CA LEU A 4 4.37 2.03 58.08
C LEU A 4 3.76 1.15 56.97
N PHE A 5 2.74 1.65 56.28
CA PHE A 5 2.26 1.10 55.03
C PHE A 5 3.07 1.73 53.87
N ALA A 6 3.92 0.93 53.24
CA ALA A 6 4.57 1.31 52.00
C ALA A 6 3.59 1.13 50.84
N GLY A 7 3.02 2.20 50.35
CA GLY A 7 2.21 2.20 49.13
C GLY A 7 3.08 2.06 47.90
N MET A 8 3.02 0.91 47.25
CA MET A 8 3.65 0.66 45.96
C MET A 8 2.79 1.28 44.85
N ILE A 9 3.21 2.42 44.33
CA ILE A 9 2.57 3.05 43.18
C ILE A 9 3.01 2.26 41.96
N LEU A 10 2.09 1.45 41.40
CA LEU A 10 2.26 0.76 40.13
C LEU A 10 2.06 1.77 39.01
N LEU A 11 3.15 2.29 38.45
CA LEU A 11 3.11 3.16 37.29
C LEU A 11 2.82 2.27 36.05
N ALA A 12 1.55 2.18 35.69
CA ALA A 12 1.14 1.53 34.43
C ALA A 12 1.58 2.45 33.29
N CYS A 13 2.69 2.14 32.64
CA CYS A 13 3.02 2.70 31.34
C CYS A 13 1.96 2.25 30.33
N LEU A 14 0.99 3.11 30.02
CA LEU A 14 0.15 3.01 28.86
C LEU A 14 1.05 3.16 27.62
N VAL A 15 1.56 2.05 27.11
CA VAL A 15 2.14 2.00 25.77
C VAL A 15 0.94 2.17 24.81
N ALA A 16 0.76 3.37 24.29
CA ALA A 16 -0.17 3.58 23.19
C ALA A 16 0.26 2.62 22.06
N PRO A 17 -0.66 1.83 21.47
CA PRO A 17 -0.32 1.06 20.29
C PRO A 17 0.15 2.06 19.22
N ALA A 18 1.37 1.93 18.77
CA ALA A 18 1.79 2.57 17.54
C ALA A 18 0.73 2.19 16.50
N LEU A 19 0.26 3.15 15.70
CA LEU A 19 -0.60 2.89 14.56
C LEU A 19 0.20 2.02 13.58
N ALA A 20 0.20 0.72 13.84
CA ALA A 20 0.74 -0.25 12.91
C ALA A 20 -0.06 -0.12 11.61
N GLY A 21 0.62 -0.07 10.47
CA GLY A 21 -0.03 -0.15 9.16
C GLY A 21 -0.86 -1.44 9.06
N PRO A 22 -1.70 -1.58 8.03
CA PRO A 22 -2.46 -2.80 7.82
C PRO A 22 -1.51 -3.97 7.60
N ASP A 23 -1.77 -5.10 8.25
CA ASP A 23 -1.07 -6.35 7.94
C ASP A 23 -1.64 -7.00 6.65
N ALA A 24 -0.95 -8.02 6.14
CA ALA A 24 -1.36 -8.74 4.93
C ALA A 24 -2.76 -9.37 5.06
N ALA A 25 -3.11 -9.88 6.24
CA ALA A 25 -4.43 -10.46 6.50
C ALA A 25 -5.51 -9.38 6.43
N ALA A 26 -5.29 -8.24 7.08
CA ALA A 26 -6.23 -7.12 7.05
C ALA A 26 -6.52 -6.63 5.62
N VAL A 27 -5.53 -6.69 4.71
CA VAL A 27 -5.74 -6.32 3.30
C VAL A 27 -6.46 -7.44 2.55
N ASN A 28 -6.02 -8.69 2.69
CA ASN A 28 -6.62 -9.83 1.97
C ASN A 28 -8.09 -10.06 2.37
N ASP A 29 -8.41 -9.89 3.66
CA ASP A 29 -9.76 -10.06 4.21
C ASP A 29 -10.60 -8.77 4.15
N ALA A 30 -10.04 -7.68 3.59
CA ALA A 30 -10.74 -6.41 3.54
C ALA A 30 -12.06 -6.52 2.79
N GLU A 31 -13.09 -5.87 3.35
CA GLU A 31 -14.42 -5.72 2.79
C GLU A 31 -14.74 -4.24 2.55
N PHE A 32 -15.47 -3.96 1.49
CA PHE A 32 -16.00 -2.63 1.24
C PHE A 32 -17.33 -2.44 1.97
N LYS A 33 -17.40 -1.46 2.87
CA LYS A 33 -18.58 -1.19 3.72
C LYS A 33 -19.54 -0.16 3.13
N GLY A 34 -19.58 -0.04 1.80
CA GLY A 34 -20.54 0.82 1.09
C GLY A 34 -20.22 2.32 1.09
N LYS A 35 -19.13 2.75 1.76
CA LYS A 35 -18.67 4.15 1.76
C LYS A 35 -17.18 4.20 1.48
N ALA A 36 -16.81 4.92 0.43
CA ALA A 36 -15.40 5.18 0.10
C ALA A 36 -14.75 6.06 1.18
N PRO A 37 -13.49 5.76 1.60
CA PRO A 37 -12.78 6.64 2.51
C PRO A 37 -12.52 8.00 1.87
N ALA A 38 -12.55 9.06 2.69
CA ALA A 38 -12.33 10.44 2.25
C ALA A 38 -11.09 11.06 2.89
N ASP A 39 -10.33 10.28 3.66
CA ASP A 39 -9.09 10.73 4.28
C ASP A 39 -7.87 10.16 3.53
N ASP A 40 -6.69 10.70 3.84
CA ASP A 40 -5.41 10.37 3.19
C ASP A 40 -4.64 9.24 3.89
N ARG A 41 -5.32 8.39 4.65
CA ARG A 41 -4.73 7.22 5.30
C ARG A 41 -4.69 6.02 4.36
N ILE A 42 -3.86 5.05 4.67
CA ILE A 42 -3.85 3.75 4.00
C ILE A 42 -5.07 2.96 4.45
N HIS A 43 -5.94 2.60 3.49
CA HIS A 43 -7.15 1.81 3.72
C HIS A 43 -7.03 0.42 3.09
N PRO A 44 -7.12 -0.68 3.88
CA PRO A 44 -7.00 -2.04 3.38
C PRO A 44 -7.89 -2.35 2.17
N ALA A 45 -9.14 -1.90 2.18
CA ALA A 45 -10.07 -2.09 1.07
C ALA A 45 -9.65 -1.32 -0.20
N VAL A 46 -8.99 -0.15 -0.06
CA VAL A 46 -8.48 0.60 -1.20
C VAL A 46 -7.23 -0.09 -1.77
N VAL A 47 -6.31 -0.57 -0.93
CA VAL A 47 -5.17 -1.40 -1.39
C VAL A 47 -5.69 -2.58 -2.21
N LYS A 48 -6.67 -3.32 -1.67
CA LYS A 48 -7.26 -4.47 -2.37
C LYS A 48 -7.90 -4.06 -3.70
N ALA A 49 -8.65 -2.96 -3.75
CA ALA A 49 -9.23 -2.45 -4.98
C ALA A 49 -8.17 -2.06 -6.01
N GLN A 50 -7.11 -1.35 -5.60
CA GLN A 50 -6.02 -0.94 -6.49
C GLN A 50 -5.29 -2.16 -7.08
N VAL A 51 -4.96 -3.18 -6.27
CA VAL A 51 -4.34 -4.41 -6.77
C VAL A 51 -5.24 -5.14 -7.76
N LEU A 52 -6.55 -5.23 -7.48
CA LEU A 52 -7.50 -5.89 -8.39
C LEU A 52 -7.69 -5.11 -9.70
N LEU A 53 -7.67 -3.78 -9.66
CA LEU A 53 -7.66 -2.92 -10.85
C LEU A 53 -6.40 -3.16 -11.69
N ASP A 54 -5.22 -3.14 -11.08
CA ASP A 54 -3.95 -3.36 -11.76
C ASP A 54 -3.92 -4.74 -12.46
N ARG A 55 -4.34 -5.80 -11.76
CA ARG A 55 -4.49 -7.15 -12.33
C ARG A 55 -5.50 -7.22 -13.48
N ALA A 56 -6.53 -6.38 -13.43
CA ALA A 56 -7.52 -6.28 -14.49
C ALA A 56 -7.09 -5.35 -15.66
N ASN A 57 -5.85 -4.87 -15.65
CA ASN A 57 -5.26 -3.93 -16.62
C ASN A 57 -5.92 -2.53 -16.63
N PHE A 58 -6.43 -2.10 -15.48
CA PHE A 58 -6.87 -0.73 -15.22
C PHE A 58 -5.91 -0.10 -14.21
N SER A 59 -4.84 0.53 -14.71
CA SER A 59 -3.80 1.08 -13.83
C SER A 59 -4.35 2.15 -12.88
N PRO A 60 -4.28 1.93 -11.55
CA PRO A 60 -4.66 2.95 -10.56
C PRO A 60 -3.54 3.97 -10.31
N GLY A 61 -2.44 3.91 -11.06
CA GLY A 61 -1.17 4.52 -10.71
C GLY A 61 -0.43 3.66 -9.67
N GLU A 62 0.33 4.31 -8.82
CA GLU A 62 1.01 3.66 -7.70
C GLU A 62 -0.01 3.13 -6.69
N ILE A 63 0.16 1.88 -6.25
CA ILE A 63 -0.69 1.28 -5.22
C ILE A 63 -0.24 1.82 -3.87
N ASP A 64 -1.02 2.70 -3.28
CA ASP A 64 -0.70 3.43 -2.05
C ASP A 64 -1.75 3.29 -0.93
N GLY A 65 -2.88 2.62 -1.26
CA GLY A 65 -4.00 2.43 -0.34
C GLY A 65 -4.87 3.67 -0.14
N LYS A 66 -4.73 4.69 -0.99
CA LYS A 66 -5.49 5.93 -0.95
C LYS A 66 -6.39 6.06 -2.18
N LEU A 67 -7.55 6.65 -2.00
CA LEU A 67 -8.48 6.86 -3.10
C LEU A 67 -8.21 8.22 -3.76
N GLY A 68 -7.08 8.32 -4.47
CA GLY A 68 -6.70 9.51 -5.21
C GLY A 68 -7.24 9.52 -6.65
N GLU A 69 -6.96 10.61 -7.37
CA GLU A 69 -7.50 10.86 -8.72
C GLU A 69 -7.24 9.73 -9.72
N ASN A 70 -6.06 9.11 -9.70
CA ASN A 70 -5.71 8.01 -10.60
C ASN A 70 -6.53 6.75 -10.29
N ALA A 71 -6.67 6.39 -9.00
CA ALA A 71 -7.49 5.28 -8.59
C ALA A 71 -8.98 5.51 -8.93
N GLU A 72 -9.49 6.73 -8.76
CA GLU A 72 -10.86 7.09 -9.15
C GLU A 72 -11.09 6.97 -10.67
N LYS A 73 -10.14 7.44 -11.48
CA LYS A 73 -10.19 7.28 -12.95
C LYS A 73 -10.18 5.79 -13.36
N ALA A 74 -9.33 4.99 -12.73
CA ALA A 74 -9.25 3.55 -13.00
C ALA A 74 -10.54 2.83 -12.61
N LEU A 75 -11.11 3.12 -11.43
CA LEU A 75 -12.40 2.59 -10.99
C LEU A 75 -13.53 2.95 -11.96
N LYS A 76 -13.55 4.20 -12.43
CA LYS A 76 -14.53 4.66 -13.42
C LYS A 76 -14.41 3.88 -14.73
N ALA A 77 -13.20 3.80 -15.30
CA ALA A 77 -12.96 3.06 -16.53
C ALA A 77 -13.31 1.57 -16.39
N PHE A 78 -12.96 0.95 -15.26
CA PHE A 78 -13.36 -0.42 -14.96
C PHE A 78 -14.88 -0.58 -14.88
N SER A 79 -15.57 0.31 -14.16
CA SER A 79 -17.03 0.33 -14.03
C SER A 79 -17.71 0.41 -15.41
N GLU A 80 -17.28 1.34 -16.24
CA GLU A 80 -17.76 1.52 -17.63
C GLU A 80 -17.56 0.25 -18.45
N SER A 81 -16.38 -0.39 -18.35
CA SER A 81 -16.08 -1.65 -19.07
C SER A 81 -16.99 -2.81 -18.68
N LYS A 82 -17.54 -2.77 -17.46
CA LYS A 82 -18.49 -3.76 -16.94
C LYS A 82 -19.96 -3.38 -17.15
N GLY A 83 -20.23 -2.24 -17.79
CA GLY A 83 -21.60 -1.73 -17.99
C GLY A 83 -22.29 -1.32 -16.67
N LEU A 84 -21.52 -1.02 -15.64
CA LEU A 84 -22.03 -0.57 -14.35
C LEU A 84 -22.32 0.93 -14.43
N ALA A 85 -23.44 1.35 -13.78
CA ALA A 85 -23.82 2.75 -13.76
C ALA A 85 -22.75 3.60 -13.04
N ALA A 86 -22.38 4.73 -13.66
CA ALA A 86 -21.52 5.71 -13.03
C ALA A 86 -22.26 6.32 -11.82
N GLY A 87 -21.85 5.94 -10.61
CA GLY A 87 -22.35 6.53 -9.37
C GLY A 87 -21.63 7.85 -9.05
N LYS A 88 -22.13 8.55 -8.01
CA LYS A 88 -21.44 9.72 -7.45
C LYS A 88 -20.09 9.37 -6.82
N GLN A 89 -19.91 8.12 -6.40
CA GLN A 89 -18.68 7.59 -5.82
C GLN A 89 -18.10 6.57 -6.80
N PRO A 90 -16.77 6.61 -7.06
CA PRO A 90 -16.13 5.70 -8.01
C PRO A 90 -16.09 4.25 -7.48
N LEU A 91 -16.02 4.05 -6.17
CA LEU A 91 -16.08 2.73 -5.52
C LEU A 91 -17.46 2.54 -4.89
N THR A 92 -18.25 1.63 -5.46
CA THR A 92 -19.58 1.20 -4.96
C THR A 92 -19.56 -0.29 -4.62
N SER A 93 -20.60 -0.81 -4.01
CA SER A 93 -20.72 -2.25 -3.71
C SER A 93 -20.76 -3.11 -4.98
N GLU A 94 -21.36 -2.61 -6.06
CA GLU A 94 -21.40 -3.27 -7.36
C GLU A 94 -20.03 -3.32 -8.00
N VAL A 95 -19.29 -2.20 -7.99
CA VAL A 95 -17.91 -2.14 -8.50
C VAL A 95 -17.00 -3.03 -7.68
N TRP A 96 -17.14 -3.02 -6.34
CA TRP A 96 -16.39 -3.91 -5.45
C TRP A 96 -16.64 -5.37 -5.77
N SER A 97 -17.89 -5.79 -5.92
CA SER A 97 -18.25 -7.16 -6.29
C SER A 97 -17.69 -7.56 -7.64
N ALA A 98 -17.73 -6.66 -8.62
CA ALA A 98 -17.15 -6.89 -9.95
C ALA A 98 -15.61 -7.02 -9.90
N LEU A 99 -14.93 -6.22 -9.05
CA LEU A 99 -13.48 -6.35 -8.82
C LEU A 99 -13.13 -7.70 -8.20
N LEU A 100 -13.84 -8.11 -7.15
CA LEU A 100 -13.62 -9.42 -6.51
C LEU A 100 -13.80 -10.58 -7.48
N ALA A 101 -14.68 -10.45 -8.47
CA ALA A 101 -14.88 -11.47 -9.50
C ALA A 101 -13.73 -11.57 -10.52
N THR A 102 -12.78 -10.61 -10.55
CA THR A 102 -11.65 -10.64 -11.51
C THR A 102 -10.53 -11.56 -11.08
N SER A 103 -10.36 -11.84 -9.78
CA SER A 103 -9.29 -12.68 -9.25
C SER A 103 -9.65 -13.23 -7.87
N SER A 104 -9.42 -14.52 -7.67
CA SER A 104 -9.52 -15.20 -6.37
C SER A 104 -8.21 -15.26 -5.59
N GLU A 105 -7.10 -14.84 -6.22
CA GLU A 105 -5.78 -14.90 -5.61
C GLU A 105 -5.61 -13.84 -4.52
N PRO A 106 -4.85 -14.13 -3.45
CA PRO A 106 -4.51 -13.14 -2.45
C PRO A 106 -3.87 -11.90 -3.08
N VAL A 107 -4.24 -10.71 -2.62
CA VAL A 107 -3.70 -9.46 -3.15
C VAL A 107 -2.38 -9.05 -2.49
N VAL A 108 -2.14 -9.52 -1.27
CA VAL A 108 -0.85 -9.38 -0.54
C VAL A 108 -0.36 -10.77 -0.20
N VAL A 109 0.90 -11.03 -0.51
CA VAL A 109 1.58 -12.31 -0.26
C VAL A 109 2.97 -12.06 0.34
N ASP A 110 3.49 -13.06 1.04
CA ASP A 110 4.88 -13.04 1.50
C ASP A 110 5.84 -13.17 0.32
N TYR A 111 6.83 -12.29 0.28
CA TYR A 111 7.89 -12.34 -0.71
C TYR A 111 9.25 -12.52 -0.04
N LYS A 112 10.00 -13.51 -0.50
CA LYS A 112 11.38 -13.73 -0.06
C LYS A 112 12.32 -12.87 -0.89
N ILE A 113 12.88 -11.82 -0.29
CA ILE A 113 13.89 -10.97 -0.91
C ILE A 113 15.08 -11.82 -1.35
N THR A 114 15.47 -11.68 -2.62
CA THR A 114 16.60 -12.39 -3.21
C THR A 114 17.88 -11.57 -3.11
N GLU A 115 19.04 -12.22 -3.30
CA GLU A 115 20.30 -11.49 -3.39
C GLU A 115 20.32 -10.45 -4.52
N LYS A 116 19.62 -10.71 -5.62
CA LYS A 116 19.47 -9.76 -6.73
C LYS A 116 18.72 -8.51 -6.31
N ASP A 117 17.63 -8.67 -5.54
CA ASP A 117 16.87 -7.53 -5.03
C ASP A 117 17.71 -6.66 -4.08
N ALA A 118 18.60 -7.28 -3.31
CA ALA A 118 19.44 -6.58 -2.31
C ALA A 118 20.71 -5.97 -2.88
N LYS A 119 21.30 -6.53 -3.95
CA LYS A 119 22.62 -6.11 -4.47
C LYS A 119 22.54 -5.06 -5.57
N GLY A 120 21.39 -4.86 -6.21
CA GLY A 120 21.23 -3.92 -7.31
C GLY A 120 21.76 -4.40 -8.66
N PRO A 121 22.22 -3.52 -9.50
CA PRO A 121 22.87 -2.21 -9.23
C PRO A 121 21.93 -1.11 -8.76
N PHE A 122 22.44 -0.18 -7.94
CA PHE A 122 21.72 1.00 -7.48
C PHE A 122 22.50 2.27 -7.83
N LEU A 123 21.78 3.31 -8.21
CA LEU A 123 22.36 4.63 -8.43
C LEU A 123 22.65 5.30 -7.08
N LYS A 124 23.80 5.94 -6.94
CA LYS A 124 24.08 6.75 -5.75
C LYS A 124 23.12 7.92 -5.61
N LYS A 125 22.68 8.48 -6.72
CA LYS A 125 21.73 9.58 -6.81
C LYS A 125 21.23 9.71 -8.25
N LEU A 126 19.95 9.93 -8.43
CA LEU A 126 19.40 10.30 -9.73
C LEU A 126 19.74 11.78 -10.01
N PRO A 127 20.26 12.12 -11.20
CA PRO A 127 20.49 13.51 -11.58
C PRO A 127 19.18 14.30 -11.55
N ALA A 128 19.25 15.55 -11.08
CA ALA A 128 18.06 16.42 -11.00
C ALA A 128 17.60 16.93 -12.38
N LYS A 129 18.50 16.97 -13.36
CA LYS A 129 18.20 17.44 -14.71
C LYS A 129 18.12 16.25 -15.67
N MET A 130 17.11 16.27 -16.53
CA MET A 130 16.91 15.21 -17.52
C MET A 130 18.08 15.10 -18.52
N GLU A 131 18.74 16.22 -18.84
CA GLU A 131 19.90 16.24 -19.71
C GLU A 131 21.08 15.45 -19.14
N ASP A 132 21.22 15.43 -17.80
CA ASP A 132 22.28 14.69 -17.14
C ASP A 132 21.96 13.20 -17.02
N MET A 133 20.69 12.82 -17.10
CA MET A 133 20.24 11.42 -17.07
C MET A 133 20.69 10.62 -18.30
N LYS A 134 20.86 11.28 -19.46
CA LYS A 134 21.36 10.64 -20.68
C LYS A 134 22.79 10.09 -20.56
N GLU A 135 23.57 10.60 -19.61
CA GLU A 135 24.95 10.13 -19.35
C GLU A 135 24.98 8.86 -18.48
N LEU A 136 23.83 8.47 -17.89
CA LEU A 136 23.72 7.24 -17.13
C LEU A 136 23.69 6.03 -18.08
N LYS A 137 24.37 4.94 -17.70
CA LYS A 137 24.30 3.67 -18.45
C LYS A 137 22.93 3.03 -18.40
N SER A 138 22.20 3.27 -17.31
CA SER A 138 20.82 2.80 -17.07
C SER A 138 20.16 3.73 -16.06
N LEU A 139 18.83 3.79 -16.09
CA LEU A 139 18.01 4.46 -15.08
C LEU A 139 17.64 3.41 -14.01
N ASP A 140 18.65 3.00 -13.24
CA ASP A 140 18.43 2.06 -12.15
C ASP A 140 17.83 2.76 -10.92
N TYR A 141 17.27 1.99 -10.01
CA TYR A 141 16.76 2.47 -8.73
C TYR A 141 17.87 3.01 -7.83
N THR A 142 17.52 3.83 -6.86
CA THR A 142 18.50 4.41 -5.91
C THR A 142 18.66 3.59 -4.64
N SER A 143 17.72 2.67 -4.38
CA SER A 143 17.72 1.83 -3.18
C SER A 143 17.02 0.48 -3.40
N PRO A 144 17.29 -0.54 -2.55
CA PRO A 144 16.53 -1.78 -2.55
C PRO A 144 15.04 -1.55 -2.26
N ARG A 145 14.71 -0.56 -1.42
CA ARG A 145 13.34 -0.21 -1.07
C ARG A 145 12.57 0.29 -2.28
N GLU A 146 13.12 1.26 -3.01
CA GLU A 146 12.54 1.77 -4.26
C GLU A 146 12.35 0.64 -5.27
N ALA A 147 13.38 -0.19 -5.49
CA ALA A 147 13.30 -1.32 -6.41
C ALA A 147 12.22 -2.34 -6.04
N LEU A 148 12.02 -2.62 -4.75
CA LEU A 148 10.96 -3.52 -4.29
C LEU A 148 9.59 -2.88 -4.44
N ALA A 149 9.43 -1.61 -4.11
CA ALA A 149 8.18 -0.88 -4.26
C ALA A 149 7.75 -0.89 -5.74
N GLU A 150 8.62 -0.51 -6.65
CA GLU A 150 8.37 -0.53 -8.10
C GLU A 150 8.08 -1.94 -8.62
N LYS A 151 8.81 -2.95 -8.15
CA LYS A 151 8.58 -4.35 -8.54
C LYS A 151 7.17 -4.82 -8.26
N PHE A 152 6.54 -4.30 -7.22
CA PHE A 152 5.18 -4.64 -6.80
C PHE A 152 4.17 -3.53 -7.10
N HIS A 153 4.53 -2.55 -7.91
CA HIS A 153 3.71 -1.41 -8.32
C HIS A 153 3.13 -0.60 -7.14
N MET A 154 3.81 -0.61 -5.99
CA MET A 154 3.32 0.05 -4.78
C MET A 154 4.22 1.22 -4.35
N SER A 155 3.68 2.13 -3.55
CA SER A 155 4.46 3.19 -2.93
C SER A 155 5.43 2.63 -1.88
N GLU A 156 6.58 3.28 -1.71
CA GLU A 156 7.50 2.97 -0.62
C GLU A 156 6.79 3.07 0.74
N GLY A 157 5.88 4.04 0.89
CA GLY A 157 5.09 4.20 2.12
C GLY A 157 4.16 3.03 2.41
N LEU A 158 3.54 2.45 1.38
CA LEU A 158 2.73 1.23 1.54
C LEU A 158 3.62 0.02 1.85
N LEU A 159 4.77 -0.13 1.18
CA LEU A 159 5.73 -1.19 1.46
C LEU A 159 6.17 -1.18 2.93
N GLU A 160 6.51 -0.01 3.47
CA GLU A 160 6.88 0.17 4.88
C GLU A 160 5.70 -0.13 5.82
N ALA A 161 4.51 0.35 5.50
CA ALA A 161 3.31 0.14 6.32
C ALA A 161 2.91 -1.35 6.43
N LEU A 162 3.09 -2.12 5.35
CA LEU A 162 2.86 -3.57 5.32
C LEU A 162 3.96 -4.37 6.04
N ASN A 163 5.11 -3.75 6.32
CA ASN A 163 6.28 -4.41 6.90
C ASN A 163 6.82 -3.66 8.14
N PRO A 164 6.01 -3.46 9.19
CA PRO A 164 6.40 -2.65 10.34
C PRO A 164 7.67 -3.21 11.00
N GLY A 165 8.63 -2.31 11.26
CA GLY A 165 9.90 -2.67 11.91
C GLY A 165 10.94 -3.35 11.00
N LYS A 166 10.64 -3.56 9.73
CA LYS A 166 11.64 -4.00 8.75
C LYS A 166 12.45 -2.81 8.24
N LYS A 167 13.75 -3.03 8.02
CA LYS A 167 14.65 -2.07 7.37
C LYS A 167 14.92 -2.53 5.96
N PHE A 168 14.89 -1.61 5.02
CA PHE A 168 15.12 -1.86 3.59
C PHE A 168 16.41 -1.17 3.10
N ASP A 169 17.29 -0.79 4.04
CA ASP A 169 18.57 -0.10 3.76
C ASP A 169 19.65 -1.12 3.41
#